data_f98dbcf06dcbb19dbae0921df91276b3
#
_entry.id   f98dbcf06dcbb19dbae0921df91276b3
#
_cell.length_a   1.000
_cell.length_b   1.000
_cell.length_c   1.000
_cell.angle_alpha   90.00
_cell.angle_beta   90.00
_cell.angle_gamma   90.00
#
_symmetry.space_group_name_H-M   'P 1'
#
loop_
_entity.id
_entity.type
_entity.pdbx_description
1 polymer ?
#
loop_
_entity_poly.entity_id
_entity_poly.type
_entity_poly.pdbx_seq_one_letter_code
_entity_poly.pdbx_strand_id
1 'polypeptide(L)'
;NNCGGCGFPGCDGLAAAIAAGTAPVNGCPVGGAPVGEKIAAIMGVEAGSTEKKVAFVKCKGTCDKATVKYNYYGIDDCHKIADAVPGGGSKGCNYGCLGSGSCVKACPFDSIHVVDGVACVNPLTCKACGKCVEACPKHLIELIPYDTKHVVKCSSKDKGKDVMKACSVGCIGCHLCEKNCPSDAVHVVDNVAYIDQEKCTGCGICAEKCPKKIIL
;
A
#
# COMPACT_ATOMS: atom_id res chain seq x y z
N ASN A 1 21.68 -3.73 -8.40
CA ASN A 1 20.84 -4.28 -7.33
C ASN A 1 20.27 -5.66 -7.66
N ASN A 2 20.07 -5.94 -8.93
CA ASN A 2 19.55 -7.23 -9.44
C ASN A 2 18.27 -7.72 -8.70
N CYS A 3 17.40 -6.78 -8.32
CA CYS A 3 16.30 -7.02 -7.37
C CYS A 3 15.05 -7.60 -7.99
N GLY A 4 14.92 -7.59 -9.35
CA GLY A 4 13.72 -8.05 -10.07
C GLY A 4 12.47 -7.18 -9.87
N GLY A 5 12.58 -6.00 -9.22
CA GLY A 5 11.44 -5.10 -8.96
C GLY A 5 10.81 -4.47 -10.21
N CYS A 6 11.46 -4.59 -11.35
CA CYS A 6 10.95 -4.19 -12.67
C CYS A 6 10.16 -5.31 -13.39
N GLY A 7 10.02 -6.49 -12.76
CA GLY A 7 9.37 -7.65 -13.39
C GLY A 7 10.28 -8.49 -14.32
N PHE A 8 11.53 -8.07 -14.51
CA PHE A 8 12.51 -8.80 -15.32
C PHE A 8 13.47 -9.61 -14.44
N PRO A 9 14.04 -10.71 -14.94
CA PRO A 9 15.01 -11.53 -14.21
C PRO A 9 16.36 -10.79 -14.10
N GLY A 10 16.42 -9.82 -13.15
CA GLY A 10 17.61 -9.03 -12.91
C GLY A 10 17.79 -7.82 -13.84
N CYS A 11 18.89 -7.10 -13.62
CA CYS A 11 19.20 -5.88 -14.39
C CYS A 11 19.53 -6.18 -15.85
N ASP A 12 20.19 -7.32 -16.11
CA ASP A 12 20.54 -7.74 -17.48
C ASP A 12 19.31 -8.06 -18.32
N GLY A 13 18.29 -8.69 -17.72
CA GLY A 13 17.02 -8.97 -18.38
C GLY A 13 16.28 -7.68 -18.76
N LEU A 14 16.24 -6.68 -17.89
CA LEU A 14 15.67 -5.37 -18.21
C LEU A 14 16.50 -4.66 -19.29
N ALA A 15 17.82 -4.69 -19.22
CA ALA A 15 18.69 -4.04 -20.19
C ALA A 15 18.49 -4.64 -21.60
N ALA A 16 18.40 -5.99 -21.70
CA ALA A 16 18.12 -6.67 -22.95
C ALA A 16 16.74 -6.30 -23.52
N ALA A 17 15.71 -6.21 -22.67
CA ALA A 17 14.37 -5.81 -23.07
C ALA A 17 14.31 -4.34 -23.56
N ILE A 18 15.05 -3.44 -22.92
CA ILE A 18 15.16 -2.04 -23.37
C ILE A 18 15.89 -1.96 -24.70
N ALA A 19 17.01 -2.68 -24.87
CA ALA A 19 17.75 -2.72 -26.13
C ALA A 19 16.91 -3.29 -27.28
N ALA A 20 16.04 -4.25 -27.00
CA ALA A 20 15.08 -4.81 -27.96
C ALA A 20 13.84 -3.95 -28.21
N GLY A 21 13.68 -2.81 -27.48
CA GLY A 21 12.50 -1.93 -27.59
C GLY A 21 11.22 -2.49 -26.96
N THR A 22 11.32 -3.59 -26.19
CA THR A 22 10.16 -4.24 -25.52
C THR A 22 9.89 -3.73 -24.12
N ALA A 23 10.81 -2.94 -23.54
CA ALA A 23 10.63 -2.26 -22.27
C ALA A 23 11.00 -0.76 -22.37
N PRO A 24 10.34 0.12 -21.60
CA PRO A 24 10.66 1.55 -21.61
C PRO A 24 11.99 1.82 -20.92
N VAL A 25 12.72 2.85 -21.37
CA VAL A 25 14.04 3.26 -20.81
C VAL A 25 13.97 3.63 -19.31
N ASN A 26 12.81 4.06 -18.84
CA ASN A 26 12.52 4.39 -17.43
C ASN A 26 11.89 3.22 -16.64
N GLY A 27 11.97 2.00 -17.15
CA GLY A 27 11.33 0.80 -16.57
C GLY A 27 11.94 0.30 -15.25
N CYS A 28 13.00 0.93 -14.71
CA CYS A 28 13.61 0.54 -13.44
C CYS A 28 13.06 1.36 -12.27
N PRO A 29 12.18 0.82 -11.40
CA PRO A 29 11.61 1.57 -10.27
C PRO A 29 12.68 1.93 -9.22
N VAL A 30 13.71 1.10 -9.07
CA VAL A 30 14.79 1.30 -8.11
C VAL A 30 15.78 2.37 -8.58
N GLY A 31 16.05 2.42 -9.89
CA GLY A 31 16.93 3.42 -10.51
C GLY A 31 16.26 4.78 -10.62
N GLY A 32 14.93 4.80 -10.77
CA GLY A 32 14.14 6.01 -10.95
C GLY A 32 14.58 6.87 -12.13
N ALA A 33 14.22 8.14 -12.10
CA ALA A 33 14.54 9.10 -13.16
C ALA A 33 16.04 9.20 -13.51
N PRO A 34 17.00 9.25 -12.56
CA PRO A 34 18.42 9.38 -12.89
C PRO A 34 18.99 8.21 -13.72
N VAL A 35 18.47 7.00 -13.53
CA VAL A 35 18.88 5.83 -14.33
C VAL A 35 18.16 5.84 -15.67
N GLY A 36 16.88 6.18 -15.68
CA GLY A 36 16.11 6.32 -16.92
C GLY A 36 16.72 7.34 -17.88
N GLU A 37 17.13 8.50 -17.39
CA GLU A 37 17.82 9.54 -18.19
C GLU A 37 19.13 9.06 -18.81
N LYS A 38 19.96 8.34 -18.04
CA LYS A 38 21.21 7.76 -18.55
C LYS A 38 20.96 6.71 -19.63
N ILE A 39 19.97 5.84 -19.43
CA ILE A 39 19.60 4.82 -20.40
C ILE A 39 19.05 5.51 -21.68
N ALA A 40 18.19 6.51 -21.52
CA ALA A 40 17.63 7.28 -22.62
C ALA A 40 18.72 7.95 -23.47
N ALA A 41 19.73 8.55 -22.83
CA ALA A 41 20.89 9.13 -23.53
C ALA A 41 21.68 8.08 -24.32
N ILE A 42 21.86 6.87 -23.80
CA ILE A 42 22.53 5.77 -24.52
C ILE A 42 21.69 5.29 -25.70
N MET A 43 20.38 5.20 -25.52
CA MET A 43 19.46 4.72 -26.54
C MET A 43 19.08 5.77 -27.59
N GLY A 44 19.46 7.06 -27.40
CA GLY A 44 19.10 8.15 -28.28
C GLY A 44 17.62 8.52 -28.28
N VAL A 45 16.92 8.27 -27.17
CA VAL A 45 15.49 8.58 -26.99
C VAL A 45 15.28 9.52 -25.81
N GLU A 46 14.11 10.15 -25.72
CA GLU A 46 13.77 10.96 -24.56
C GLU A 46 13.37 10.07 -23.38
N ALA A 47 13.88 10.39 -22.19
CA ALA A 47 13.44 9.78 -20.93
C ALA A 47 12.06 10.32 -20.62
N GLY A 48 11.02 9.50 -20.71
CA GLY A 48 9.68 9.87 -20.23
C GLY A 48 9.70 10.21 -18.73
N SER A 49 8.79 11.07 -18.28
CA SER A 49 8.65 11.39 -16.86
C SER A 49 8.30 10.14 -16.05
N THR A 50 9.08 9.87 -15.01
CA THR A 50 8.78 8.77 -14.09
C THR A 50 8.25 9.36 -12.78
N GLU A 51 6.96 9.14 -12.53
CA GLU A 51 6.37 9.52 -11.25
C GLU A 51 6.96 8.65 -10.13
N LYS A 52 7.52 9.31 -9.11
CA LYS A 52 8.02 8.62 -7.93
C LYS A 52 6.84 8.01 -7.16
N LYS A 53 6.89 6.70 -6.92
CA LYS A 53 5.88 5.98 -6.13
C LYS A 53 6.45 5.47 -4.80
N VAL A 54 5.55 5.14 -3.90
CA VAL A 54 5.87 4.57 -2.58
C VAL A 54 4.82 3.52 -2.22
N ALA A 55 5.23 2.47 -1.52
CA ALA A 55 4.29 1.48 -0.99
C ALA A 55 3.50 2.09 0.18
N PHE A 56 2.21 1.83 0.20
CA PHE A 56 1.28 2.31 1.20
C PHE A 56 0.47 1.16 1.79
N VAL A 57 0.31 1.12 3.14
CA VAL A 57 -0.43 0.07 3.84
C VAL A 57 -1.80 0.58 4.25
N LYS A 58 -2.86 -0.01 3.72
CA LYS A 58 -4.27 0.35 3.98
C LYS A 58 -4.80 -0.23 5.29
N CYS A 59 -4.07 -0.03 6.39
CA CYS A 59 -4.48 -0.44 7.72
C CYS A 59 -3.89 0.50 8.77
N LYS A 60 -4.73 0.92 9.76
CA LYS A 60 -4.34 1.69 10.95
C LYS A 60 -4.71 0.95 12.24
N GLY A 61 -5.22 -0.29 12.12
CA GLY A 61 -5.67 -1.12 13.24
C GLY A 61 -4.50 -1.80 13.96
N THR A 62 -3.77 -1.04 14.77
CA THR A 62 -2.74 -1.53 15.69
C THR A 62 -3.31 -2.44 16.77
N CYS A 63 -2.47 -3.11 17.54
CA CYS A 63 -2.91 -4.06 18.58
C CYS A 63 -3.79 -3.42 19.65
N ASP A 64 -3.63 -2.11 19.92
CA ASP A 64 -4.45 -1.32 20.85
C ASP A 64 -5.76 -0.81 20.23
N LYS A 65 -5.89 -0.80 18.90
CA LYS A 65 -7.04 -0.29 18.16
C LYS A 65 -7.98 -1.39 17.65
N ALA A 66 -7.43 -2.55 17.31
CA ALA A 66 -8.19 -3.69 16.84
C ALA A 66 -8.45 -4.66 18.00
N THR A 67 -9.67 -5.18 18.09
CA THR A 67 -9.99 -6.25 19.05
C THR A 67 -9.28 -7.54 18.67
N VAL A 68 -9.02 -8.41 19.62
CA VAL A 68 -8.42 -9.75 19.42
C VAL A 68 -9.51 -10.80 19.64
N LYS A 69 -9.68 -11.71 18.67
CA LYS A 69 -10.65 -12.82 18.74
C LYS A 69 -10.11 -14.00 19.54
N TYR A 70 -8.82 -14.30 19.36
CA TYR A 70 -8.11 -15.44 19.99
C TYR A 70 -6.61 -15.21 19.94
N ASN A 71 -5.87 -15.92 20.76
CA ASN A 71 -4.43 -15.96 20.70
C ASN A 71 -4.00 -16.98 19.64
N TYR A 72 -3.17 -16.57 18.71
CA TYR A 72 -2.61 -17.43 17.68
C TYR A 72 -1.27 -18.01 18.15
N TYR A 73 -1.17 -19.34 18.09
CA TYR A 73 0.04 -20.10 18.37
C TYR A 73 0.36 -20.96 17.14
N GLY A 74 1.21 -20.48 16.27
CA GLY A 74 1.54 -21.17 15.04
C GLY A 74 2.72 -20.51 14.32
N ILE A 75 2.88 -20.84 13.04
CA ILE A 75 3.95 -20.29 12.21
C ILE A 75 3.71 -18.79 11.99
N ASP A 76 4.68 -17.96 12.33
CA ASP A 76 4.64 -16.51 12.16
C ASP A 76 4.89 -16.13 10.69
N ASP A 77 3.86 -16.34 9.86
CA ASP A 77 3.82 -16.03 8.45
C ASP A 77 2.40 -15.66 8.02
N CYS A 78 2.25 -14.53 7.30
CA CYS A 78 0.93 -14.03 6.94
C CYS A 78 0.12 -14.96 6.03
N HIS A 79 0.78 -15.70 5.12
CA HIS A 79 0.10 -16.66 4.24
C HIS A 79 -0.41 -17.85 5.04
N LYS A 80 0.43 -18.41 5.93
CA LYS A 80 0.04 -19.54 6.80
C LYS A 80 -1.10 -19.16 7.73
N ILE A 81 -1.10 -17.94 8.28
CA ILE A 81 -2.19 -17.43 9.10
C ILE A 81 -3.46 -17.26 8.28
N ALA A 82 -3.36 -16.65 7.09
CA ALA A 82 -4.51 -16.41 6.24
C ALA A 82 -5.23 -17.70 5.81
N ASP A 83 -4.45 -18.74 5.53
CA ASP A 83 -4.96 -20.03 5.05
C ASP A 83 -5.49 -20.93 6.19
N ALA A 84 -4.80 -20.93 7.33
CA ALA A 84 -5.06 -21.92 8.40
C ALA A 84 -6.14 -21.47 9.40
N VAL A 85 -6.49 -20.16 9.44
CA VAL A 85 -7.27 -19.63 10.56
C VAL A 85 -8.59 -19.00 10.09
N PRO A 86 -9.75 -19.37 10.70
CA PRO A 86 -11.04 -18.79 10.39
C PRO A 86 -11.04 -17.25 10.48
N GLY A 87 -11.50 -16.57 9.43
CA GLY A 87 -11.45 -15.11 9.32
C GLY A 87 -10.05 -14.55 9.03
N GLY A 88 -9.07 -15.43 8.78
CA GLY A 88 -7.74 -15.11 8.31
C GLY A 88 -6.92 -14.26 9.28
N GLY A 89 -6.99 -14.53 10.59
CA GLY A 89 -6.16 -13.88 11.59
C GLY A 89 -6.83 -13.60 12.93
N SER A 90 -6.03 -13.36 13.97
CA SER A 90 -6.49 -13.18 15.36
C SER A 90 -7.17 -11.84 15.62
N LYS A 91 -6.94 -10.82 14.78
CA LYS A 91 -7.61 -9.52 14.93
C LYS A 91 -9.10 -9.61 14.62
N GLY A 92 -9.92 -8.82 15.30
CA GLY A 92 -11.36 -8.71 15.08
C GLY A 92 -11.74 -8.34 13.65
N CYS A 93 -10.92 -7.53 12.99
CA CYS A 93 -11.09 -7.12 11.60
C CYS A 93 -10.56 -8.19 10.64
N ASN A 94 -11.43 -8.79 9.82
CA ASN A 94 -11.06 -9.80 8.82
C ASN A 94 -10.21 -9.23 7.67
N TYR A 95 -10.22 -7.92 7.47
CA TYR A 95 -9.50 -7.19 6.42
C TYR A 95 -8.19 -6.57 6.91
N GLY A 96 -7.89 -6.64 8.21
CA GLY A 96 -6.76 -5.96 8.81
C GLY A 96 -5.41 -6.62 8.55
N CYS A 97 -4.34 -5.88 8.80
CA CYS A 97 -2.97 -6.40 8.76
C CYS A 97 -2.79 -7.48 9.83
N LEU A 98 -2.20 -8.62 9.45
CA LEU A 98 -1.94 -9.76 10.34
C LEU A 98 -0.75 -9.52 11.28
N GLY A 99 0.19 -8.68 10.88
CA GLY A 99 1.32 -8.29 11.72
C GLY A 99 2.51 -9.24 11.71
N SER A 100 2.46 -10.37 10.95
CA SER A 100 3.52 -11.40 10.94
C SER A 100 4.66 -11.14 9.95
N GLY A 101 4.68 -9.99 9.29
CA GLY A 101 5.87 -9.48 8.60
C GLY A 101 6.28 -10.19 7.30
N SER A 102 5.40 -10.94 6.60
CA SER A 102 5.77 -11.52 5.29
C SER A 102 6.20 -10.44 4.28
N CYS A 103 5.60 -9.25 4.32
CA CYS A 103 6.01 -8.10 3.52
C CYS A 103 7.38 -7.53 3.96
N VAL A 104 7.75 -7.64 5.25
CA VAL A 104 9.07 -7.24 5.77
C VAL A 104 10.14 -8.17 5.21
N LYS A 105 9.90 -9.49 5.31
CA LYS A 105 10.83 -10.52 4.78
C LYS A 105 11.03 -10.38 3.26
N ALA A 106 10.00 -9.93 2.52
CA ALA A 106 10.07 -9.73 1.09
C ALA A 106 10.78 -8.44 0.66
N CYS A 107 11.01 -7.48 1.58
CA CYS A 107 11.58 -6.18 1.25
C CYS A 107 13.11 -6.23 1.23
N PRO A 108 13.78 -6.09 0.05
CA PRO A 108 15.24 -6.11 -0.03
C PRO A 108 15.90 -4.78 0.37
N PHE A 109 15.11 -3.77 0.73
CA PHE A 109 15.57 -2.41 1.02
C PHE A 109 15.36 -1.99 2.47
N ASP A 110 14.91 -2.90 3.32
CA ASP A 110 14.59 -2.63 4.74
C ASP A 110 13.69 -1.40 4.94
N SER A 111 12.73 -1.23 4.04
CA SER A 111 11.86 -0.05 3.99
C SER A 111 10.49 -0.27 4.61
N ILE A 112 10.21 -1.47 5.12
CA ILE A 112 8.93 -1.81 5.74
C ILE A 112 9.16 -2.62 7.01
N HIS A 113 8.50 -2.24 8.09
CA HIS A 113 8.60 -2.88 9.40
C HIS A 113 7.21 -3.09 9.99
N VAL A 114 7.08 -4.03 10.93
CA VAL A 114 5.85 -4.18 11.71
C VAL A 114 5.98 -3.37 13.00
N VAL A 115 5.07 -2.42 13.18
CA VAL A 115 4.98 -1.59 14.38
C VAL A 115 3.58 -1.79 14.97
N ASP A 116 3.50 -2.15 16.24
CA ASP A 116 2.25 -2.40 16.97
C ASP A 116 1.27 -3.33 16.20
N GLY A 117 1.83 -4.35 15.54
CA GLY A 117 1.07 -5.35 14.77
C GLY A 117 0.54 -4.86 13.43
N VAL A 118 1.02 -3.75 12.89
CA VAL A 118 0.69 -3.24 11.54
C VAL A 118 1.98 -2.94 10.77
N ALA A 119 2.01 -3.34 9.49
CA ALA A 119 3.11 -3.00 8.62
C ALA A 119 3.15 -1.49 8.34
N CYS A 120 4.33 -0.88 8.50
CA CYS A 120 4.61 0.53 8.27
C CYS A 120 5.75 0.67 7.27
N VAL A 121 5.58 1.52 6.26
CA VAL A 121 6.58 1.78 5.23
C VAL A 121 7.31 3.09 5.54
N ASN A 122 8.64 3.05 5.42
CA ASN A 122 9.45 4.27 5.40
C ASN A 122 9.51 4.81 3.95
N PRO A 123 8.85 5.94 3.64
CA PRO A 123 8.77 6.46 2.29
C PRO A 123 10.12 6.96 1.74
N LEU A 124 11.06 7.31 2.61
CA LEU A 124 12.38 7.81 2.21
C LEU A 124 13.27 6.70 1.63
N THR A 125 13.17 5.49 2.17
CA THR A 125 13.98 4.34 1.75
C THR A 125 13.26 3.44 0.74
N CYS A 126 11.92 3.54 0.64
CA CYS A 126 11.11 2.73 -0.27
C CYS A 126 11.47 2.99 -1.73
N LYS A 127 11.68 1.90 -2.49
CA LYS A 127 12.01 1.93 -3.92
C LYS A 127 10.83 1.54 -4.82
N ALA A 128 9.62 1.43 -4.27
CA ALA A 128 8.41 1.07 -5.01
C ALA A 128 8.53 -0.20 -5.90
N CYS A 129 9.34 -1.17 -5.46
CA CYS A 129 9.62 -2.38 -6.24
C CYS A 129 8.45 -3.39 -6.29
N GLY A 130 7.37 -3.18 -5.55
CA GLY A 130 6.17 -4.03 -5.56
C GLY A 130 6.24 -5.32 -4.74
N LYS A 131 7.40 -5.81 -4.31
CA LYS A 131 7.54 -7.11 -3.63
C LYS A 131 6.69 -7.25 -2.36
N CYS A 132 6.52 -6.18 -1.59
CA CYS A 132 5.63 -6.18 -0.41
C CYS A 132 4.14 -6.22 -0.79
N VAL A 133 3.78 -5.71 -1.97
CA VAL A 133 2.40 -5.80 -2.51
C VAL A 133 2.07 -7.25 -2.80
N GLU A 134 2.94 -7.96 -3.53
CA GLU A 134 2.79 -9.39 -3.87
C GLU A 134 2.80 -10.29 -2.62
N ALA A 135 3.66 -9.97 -1.65
CA ALA A 135 3.80 -10.72 -0.41
C ALA A 135 2.64 -10.54 0.60
N CYS A 136 1.66 -9.68 0.32
CA CYS A 136 0.56 -9.44 1.24
C CYS A 136 -0.68 -10.28 0.91
N PRO A 137 -1.00 -11.36 1.65
CA PRO A 137 -2.17 -12.21 1.36
C PRO A 137 -3.51 -11.49 1.57
N LYS A 138 -3.51 -10.37 2.29
CA LYS A 138 -4.69 -9.51 2.50
C LYS A 138 -4.80 -8.36 1.49
N HIS A 139 -3.87 -8.23 0.54
CA HIS A 139 -3.85 -7.17 -0.47
C HIS A 139 -3.99 -5.75 0.12
N LEU A 140 -3.29 -5.53 1.24
CA LEU A 140 -3.35 -4.26 1.98
C LEU A 140 -2.34 -3.23 1.51
N ILE A 141 -1.40 -3.63 0.66
CA ILE A 141 -0.29 -2.77 0.23
C ILE A 141 -0.50 -2.43 -1.23
N GLU A 142 -0.40 -1.16 -1.55
CA GLU A 142 -0.47 -0.64 -2.92
C GLU A 142 0.64 0.38 -3.14
N LEU A 143 0.96 0.63 -4.41
CA LEU A 143 1.89 1.69 -4.80
C LEU A 143 1.09 2.95 -5.12
N ILE A 144 1.39 4.03 -4.41
CA ILE A 144 0.75 5.33 -4.61
C ILE A 144 1.80 6.36 -5.03
N PRO A 145 1.42 7.48 -5.67
CA PRO A 145 2.32 8.61 -5.90
C PRO A 145 2.97 9.07 -4.60
N TYR A 146 4.26 9.40 -4.65
CA TYR A 146 5.01 9.83 -3.47
C TYR A 146 4.45 11.12 -2.86
N ASP A 147 3.96 12.02 -3.73
CA ASP A 147 3.42 13.32 -3.33
C ASP A 147 1.94 13.29 -2.95
N THR A 148 1.35 12.10 -2.79
CA THR A 148 -0.03 11.91 -2.36
C THR A 148 -0.30 12.65 -1.05
N LYS A 149 -1.32 13.53 -1.05
CA LYS A 149 -1.64 14.39 0.10
C LYS A 149 -2.50 13.69 1.15
N HIS A 150 -3.51 12.94 0.67
CA HIS A 150 -4.45 12.28 1.56
C HIS A 150 -4.71 10.84 1.13
N VAL A 151 -4.72 9.92 2.10
CA VAL A 151 -4.94 8.48 1.90
C VAL A 151 -5.85 7.91 2.97
N VAL A 152 -6.58 6.86 2.64
CA VAL A 152 -7.45 6.15 3.58
C VAL A 152 -6.74 4.92 4.14
N LYS A 153 -6.46 4.90 5.44
CA LYS A 153 -5.80 3.76 6.10
C LYS A 153 -6.77 2.69 6.60
N CYS A 154 -7.67 2.24 5.74
CA CYS A 154 -8.61 1.16 6.04
C CYS A 154 -8.96 0.40 4.75
N SER A 155 -9.22 -0.91 4.90
CA SER A 155 -9.67 -1.79 3.80
C SER A 155 -10.90 -2.61 4.20
N SER A 156 -11.52 -2.34 5.36
CA SER A 156 -12.66 -3.12 5.83
C SER A 156 -13.88 -2.86 4.96
N LYS A 157 -14.46 -3.94 4.44
CA LYS A 157 -15.73 -3.92 3.69
C LYS A 157 -16.94 -4.24 4.56
N ASP A 158 -16.74 -4.47 5.86
CA ASP A 158 -17.81 -4.71 6.82
C ASP A 158 -18.70 -3.48 6.99
N LYS A 159 -19.96 -3.71 7.39
CA LYS A 159 -20.84 -2.61 7.77
C LYS A 159 -20.32 -1.85 8.96
N GLY A 160 -20.55 -0.55 9.04
CA GLY A 160 -20.00 0.33 10.08
C GLY A 160 -20.22 -0.16 11.51
N LYS A 161 -21.36 -0.81 11.80
CA LYS A 161 -21.66 -1.42 13.12
C LYS A 161 -20.67 -2.54 13.49
N ASP A 162 -20.29 -3.36 12.51
CA ASP A 162 -19.38 -4.48 12.74
C ASP A 162 -17.92 -3.99 12.78
N VAL A 163 -17.59 -3.00 11.94
CA VAL A 163 -16.29 -2.30 12.02
C VAL A 163 -16.07 -1.70 13.41
N MET A 164 -17.06 -1.04 13.98
CA MET A 164 -16.93 -0.43 15.32
C MET A 164 -16.67 -1.44 16.44
N LYS A 165 -17.15 -2.68 16.29
CA LYS A 165 -16.85 -3.78 17.22
C LYS A 165 -15.44 -4.33 17.04
N ALA A 166 -14.94 -4.33 15.79
CA ALA A 166 -13.67 -4.95 15.43
C ALA A 166 -12.47 -4.01 15.52
N CYS A 167 -12.66 -2.69 15.31
CA CYS A 167 -11.58 -1.72 15.25
C CYS A 167 -12.07 -0.31 15.60
N SER A 168 -11.44 0.32 16.59
CA SER A 168 -11.81 1.67 17.04
C SER A 168 -11.58 2.76 15.99
N VAL A 169 -10.64 2.55 15.05
CA VAL A 169 -10.24 3.50 14.00
C VAL A 169 -10.66 3.06 12.59
N GLY A 170 -11.49 2.01 12.44
CA GLY A 170 -11.93 1.53 11.13
C GLY A 170 -12.87 2.53 10.41
N CYS A 171 -12.86 2.51 9.08
CA CYS A 171 -13.84 3.25 8.28
C CYS A 171 -15.24 2.65 8.49
N ILE A 172 -16.21 3.48 8.82
CA ILE A 172 -17.59 3.05 9.08
C ILE A 172 -18.55 3.30 7.90
N GLY A 173 -18.02 3.73 6.75
CA GLY A 173 -18.83 4.00 5.55
C GLY A 173 -19.85 5.11 5.74
N CYS A 174 -19.57 6.13 6.54
CA CYS A 174 -20.54 7.19 6.89
C CYS A 174 -20.75 8.25 5.81
N HIS A 175 -20.03 8.21 4.71
CA HIS A 175 -20.08 9.14 3.58
C HIS A 175 -19.78 10.63 3.91
N LEU A 176 -19.36 10.98 5.13
CA LEU A 176 -19.07 12.37 5.48
C LEU A 176 -17.91 12.96 4.66
N CYS A 177 -16.87 12.16 4.40
CA CYS A 177 -15.73 12.59 3.58
C CYS A 177 -16.14 12.81 2.12
N GLU A 178 -16.98 11.95 1.57
CA GLU A 178 -17.51 12.03 0.20
C GLU A 178 -18.41 13.27 0.03
N LYS A 179 -19.40 13.46 0.92
CA LYS A 179 -20.33 14.60 0.86
C LYS A 179 -19.66 15.96 1.01
N ASN A 180 -18.51 16.03 1.65
CA ASN A 180 -17.77 17.28 1.89
C ASN A 180 -16.56 17.46 0.97
N CYS A 181 -16.35 16.59 -0.03
CA CYS A 181 -15.26 16.72 -0.96
C CYS A 181 -15.61 17.72 -2.08
N PRO A 182 -14.92 18.87 -2.18
CA PRO A 182 -15.26 19.90 -3.18
C PRO A 182 -14.85 19.51 -4.61
N SER A 183 -13.90 18.58 -4.75
CA SER A 183 -13.37 18.12 -6.05
C SER A 183 -13.95 16.78 -6.50
N ASP A 184 -14.94 16.24 -5.79
CA ASP A 184 -15.52 14.93 -6.05
C ASP A 184 -14.46 13.81 -6.18
N ALA A 185 -13.40 13.90 -5.36
CA ALA A 185 -12.30 12.94 -5.36
C ALA A 185 -12.50 11.80 -4.34
N VAL A 186 -13.46 11.89 -3.43
CA VAL A 186 -13.69 10.90 -2.37
C VAL A 186 -14.97 10.14 -2.60
N HIS A 187 -14.88 8.83 -2.68
CA HIS A 187 -16.03 7.95 -2.85
C HIS A 187 -16.04 6.86 -1.78
N VAL A 188 -17.21 6.39 -1.39
CA VAL A 188 -17.37 5.25 -0.49
C VAL A 188 -17.90 4.06 -1.29
N VAL A 189 -17.03 3.07 -1.48
CA VAL A 189 -17.31 1.83 -2.20
C VAL A 189 -17.15 0.66 -1.23
N ASP A 190 -18.07 -0.29 -1.26
CA ASP A 190 -18.04 -1.46 -0.36
C ASP A 190 -17.84 -1.08 1.13
N ASN A 191 -18.51 -0.05 1.62
CA ASN A 191 -18.44 0.49 2.99
C ASN A 191 -17.07 1.09 3.40
N VAL A 192 -16.13 1.28 2.48
CA VAL A 192 -14.84 1.91 2.76
C VAL A 192 -14.62 3.11 1.85
N ALA A 193 -14.08 4.19 2.41
CA ALA A 193 -13.74 5.38 1.63
C ALA A 193 -12.51 5.12 0.75
N TYR A 194 -12.53 5.68 -0.44
CA TYR A 194 -11.46 5.71 -1.42
C TYR A 194 -11.22 7.15 -1.88
N ILE A 195 -9.99 7.52 -2.16
CA ILE A 195 -9.63 8.84 -2.68
C ILE A 195 -9.00 8.67 -4.06
N ASP A 196 -9.63 9.24 -5.06
CA ASP A 196 -9.09 9.39 -6.40
C ASP A 196 -7.98 10.43 -6.38
N GLN A 197 -6.73 9.99 -6.57
CA GLN A 197 -5.55 10.85 -6.49
C GLN A 197 -5.44 11.81 -7.69
N GLU A 198 -6.04 11.50 -8.82
CA GLU A 198 -6.05 12.36 -10.01
C GLU A 198 -6.96 13.58 -9.81
N LYS A 199 -8.07 13.40 -9.08
CA LYS A 199 -9.02 14.47 -8.76
C LYS A 199 -8.71 15.21 -7.47
N CYS A 200 -7.89 14.63 -6.59
CA CYS A 200 -7.63 15.15 -5.26
C CYS A 200 -6.79 16.42 -5.28
N THR A 201 -7.36 17.54 -4.81
CA THR A 201 -6.67 18.82 -4.69
C THR A 201 -5.82 18.98 -3.42
N GLY A 202 -5.88 18.00 -2.50
CA GLY A 202 -5.14 18.04 -1.23
C GLY A 202 -5.70 19.02 -0.19
N CYS A 203 -6.97 19.42 -0.27
CA CYS A 203 -7.57 20.42 0.62
C CYS A 203 -7.75 19.97 2.09
N GLY A 204 -7.68 18.68 2.40
CA GLY A 204 -7.74 18.15 3.77
C GLY A 204 -9.13 18.05 4.41
N ILE A 205 -10.19 18.56 3.79
CA ILE A 205 -11.55 18.58 4.35
C ILE A 205 -12.03 17.17 4.72
N CYS A 206 -11.75 16.17 3.87
CA CYS A 206 -12.10 14.77 4.11
C CYS A 206 -11.44 14.21 5.38
N ALA A 207 -10.20 14.56 5.66
CA ALA A 207 -9.46 14.15 6.86
C ALA A 207 -10.02 14.84 8.11
N GLU A 208 -10.35 16.14 8.02
CA GLU A 208 -10.96 16.90 9.10
C GLU A 208 -12.33 16.36 9.49
N LYS A 209 -13.20 16.13 8.50
CA LYS A 209 -14.57 15.63 8.71
C LYS A 209 -14.66 14.16 9.07
N CYS A 210 -13.57 13.39 8.97
CA CYS A 210 -13.58 11.97 9.29
C CYS A 210 -13.69 11.72 10.81
N PRO A 211 -14.81 11.14 11.32
CA PRO A 211 -14.99 10.90 12.75
C PRO A 211 -14.02 9.84 13.30
N LYS A 212 -13.50 8.97 12.42
CA LYS A 212 -12.55 7.90 12.76
C LYS A 212 -11.09 8.29 12.56
N LYS A 213 -10.83 9.50 12.03
CA LYS A 213 -9.47 9.99 11.75
C LYS A 213 -8.62 8.96 10.98
N ILE A 214 -9.27 8.30 10.00
CA ILE A 214 -8.67 7.23 9.19
C ILE A 214 -8.06 7.75 7.88
N ILE A 215 -8.37 8.98 7.52
CA ILE A 215 -7.79 9.70 6.40
C ILE A 215 -6.61 10.52 6.95
N LEU A 216 -5.43 10.35 6.33
CA LEU A 216 -4.19 11.03 6.70
C LEU A 216 -3.81 12.02 5.62
#